data_4d5964f532c0823ce507b163917aba2c
#
_entry.id   4d5964f532c0823ce507b163917aba2c
#
_cell.length_a   1.000
_cell.length_b   1.000
_cell.length_c   1.000
_cell.angle_alpha   90.00
_cell.angle_beta   90.00
_cell.angle_gamma   90.00
#
_symmetry.space_group_name_H-M   'P 1'
#
loop_
_entity.id
_entity.type
_entity.pdbx_description
1 polymer ?
#
loop_
_entity_poly.entity_id
_entity_poly.type
_entity_poly.pdbx_seq_one_letter_code
_entity_poly.pdbx_strand_id
1 'polypeptide(L)'
;MFEDLAPYLERSALLDREDLLESILDAYSLEGALTAIPRRFTIQTTVGSAAALAGIEKWTIEDVIAFCEAHPGAELFDKATKNSVMTYLMNCSQDAFIDWSTGECRFDSDLFKRLLEFVNSFPNEVQQNGIGVEIQSGFVIMESGGGPSIQERVQKGEVLLVRGSLSDVDYSQLYREMFGSDIVFIGCPTADGKSGHYVPVSSNVYAVSSKSENKEGAWEFIESFLMQDEGRFTMGFPTQKSKLELEIKKALNSGYVLDDNGDPVLDEDGEPIVNTDFGSHFYDGWEYTYRPSTQEEIDLVLKVLNEIQLEPESGIEVMNIINEEAEAFYQGQKTVDQVAEVIQRRVSIYVKENM
;
A
#
# COMPACT_ATOMS: atom_id res chain seq x y z
N MET A 1 3.10 16.97 -18.79
CA MET A 1 3.61 15.93 -19.71
C MET A 1 5.09 15.71 -19.38
N PHE A 2 5.48 14.44 -19.21
CA PHE A 2 6.84 14.03 -18.87
C PHE A 2 7.53 13.44 -20.11
N GLU A 3 8.86 13.44 -20.09
CA GLU A 3 9.71 12.82 -21.09
C GLU A 3 9.75 11.31 -20.86
N ASP A 4 9.88 10.52 -21.94
CA ASP A 4 10.15 9.11 -21.84
C ASP A 4 11.60 8.89 -21.37
N LEU A 5 11.77 8.24 -20.23
CA LEU A 5 13.08 7.97 -19.63
C LEU A 5 13.74 6.69 -20.18
N ALA A 6 13.01 5.81 -20.85
CA ALA A 6 13.53 4.53 -21.36
C ALA A 6 14.75 4.72 -22.28
N PRO A 7 14.75 5.68 -23.27
CA PRO A 7 15.92 5.88 -24.12
C PRO A 7 17.17 6.41 -23.37
N TYR A 8 16.96 7.10 -22.24
CA TYR A 8 18.08 7.56 -21.40
C TYR A 8 18.66 6.42 -20.60
N LEU A 9 17.78 5.58 -20.03
CA LEU A 9 18.18 4.39 -19.28
C LEU A 9 18.94 3.39 -20.16
N GLU A 10 18.49 3.13 -21.39
CA GLU A 10 19.15 2.21 -22.34
C GLU A 10 20.59 2.61 -22.70
N ARG A 11 20.91 3.91 -22.69
CA ARG A 11 22.25 4.42 -22.98
C ARG A 11 23.07 4.81 -21.77
N SER A 12 22.51 4.62 -20.57
CA SER A 12 23.21 4.90 -19.33
C SER A 12 24.51 4.08 -19.22
N ALA A 13 25.55 4.75 -18.71
CA ALA A 13 26.80 4.08 -18.37
C ALA A 13 26.89 3.69 -16.89
N LEU A 14 25.99 4.18 -16.07
CA LEU A 14 25.99 4.02 -14.61
C LEU A 14 24.88 3.08 -14.12
N LEU A 15 23.72 3.12 -14.79
CA LEU A 15 22.57 2.29 -14.47
C LEU A 15 22.41 1.17 -15.49
N ASP A 16 22.32 -0.06 -15.02
CA ASP A 16 21.93 -1.19 -15.84
C ASP A 16 20.41 -1.37 -15.75
N ARG A 17 19.71 -1.28 -16.89
CA ARG A 17 18.26 -1.50 -16.92
C ARG A 17 17.88 -2.89 -16.38
N GLU A 18 18.72 -3.89 -16.61
CA GLU A 18 18.47 -5.25 -16.13
C GLU A 18 18.57 -5.37 -14.61
N ASP A 19 19.29 -4.44 -13.94
CA ASP A 19 19.36 -4.33 -12.48
C ASP A 19 18.14 -3.61 -11.87
N LEU A 20 17.20 -3.10 -12.67
CA LEU A 20 16.01 -2.45 -12.14
C LEU A 20 14.83 -3.44 -12.06
N LEU A 21 13.97 -3.26 -11.04
CA LEU A 21 12.76 -4.04 -10.86
C LEU A 21 11.76 -3.74 -11.98
N GLU A 22 11.46 -4.74 -12.81
CA GLU A 22 10.55 -4.58 -13.95
C GLU A 22 9.16 -4.14 -13.49
N SER A 23 8.65 -4.70 -12.38
CA SER A 23 7.34 -4.33 -11.83
C SER A 23 7.22 -2.84 -11.48
N ILE A 24 8.33 -2.20 -11.05
CA ILE A 24 8.32 -0.75 -10.77
C ILE A 24 8.45 0.06 -12.06
N LEU A 25 9.22 -0.41 -13.04
CA LEU A 25 9.29 0.24 -14.35
C LEU A 25 7.94 0.19 -15.05
N ASP A 26 7.25 -0.95 -15.00
CA ASP A 26 5.91 -1.13 -15.57
C ASP A 26 4.90 -0.22 -14.87
N ALA A 27 4.93 -0.15 -13.53
CA ALA A 27 4.05 0.70 -12.74
C ALA A 27 4.18 2.20 -13.12
N TYR A 28 5.39 2.67 -13.45
CA TYR A 28 5.64 4.06 -13.85
C TYR A 28 5.64 4.29 -15.37
N SER A 29 5.24 3.27 -16.15
CA SER A 29 5.09 3.38 -17.60
C SER A 29 3.64 3.75 -17.96
N LEU A 30 3.46 4.82 -18.73
CA LEU A 30 2.18 5.27 -19.25
C LEU A 30 2.22 5.20 -20.79
N GLU A 31 1.27 4.50 -21.40
CA GLU A 31 1.19 4.34 -22.85
C GLU A 31 2.50 3.83 -23.50
N GLY A 32 3.26 3.03 -22.75
CA GLY A 32 4.54 2.45 -23.20
C GLY A 32 5.76 3.36 -23.00
N ALA A 33 5.60 4.54 -22.43
CA ALA A 33 6.69 5.45 -22.07
C ALA A 33 6.97 5.39 -20.58
N LEU A 34 8.23 5.23 -20.17
CA LEU A 34 8.65 5.31 -18.76
C LEU A 34 8.67 6.78 -18.33
N THR A 35 7.63 7.24 -17.63
CA THR A 35 7.44 8.67 -17.33
C THR A 35 8.15 9.14 -16.07
N ALA A 36 8.47 8.22 -15.17
CA ALA A 36 9.15 8.53 -13.91
C ALA A 36 9.89 7.30 -13.36
N ILE A 37 10.77 7.51 -12.41
CA ILE A 37 11.49 6.45 -11.72
C ILE A 37 11.69 6.82 -10.25
N PRO A 38 11.25 5.99 -9.30
CA PRO A 38 11.54 6.19 -7.89
C PRO A 38 12.92 5.65 -7.56
N ARG A 39 13.61 6.26 -6.60
CA ARG A 39 14.82 5.69 -6.02
C ARG A 39 14.49 4.56 -5.06
N ARG A 40 13.51 4.81 -4.20
CA ARG A 40 12.89 3.84 -3.29
C ARG A 40 11.39 4.05 -3.28
N PHE A 41 10.66 2.99 -2.93
CA PHE A 41 9.21 3.03 -2.87
C PHE A 41 8.67 2.18 -1.73
N THR A 42 7.48 2.49 -1.29
CA THR A 42 6.70 1.66 -0.36
C THR A 42 5.51 1.06 -1.10
N ILE A 43 4.96 -0.01 -0.56
CA ILE A 43 3.80 -0.68 -1.15
C ILE A 43 2.65 -0.60 -0.16
N GLN A 44 1.53 -0.08 -0.59
CA GLN A 44 0.28 -0.18 0.16
C GLN A 44 -0.42 -1.48 -0.18
N THR A 45 -0.86 -2.18 0.85
CA THR A 45 -1.51 -3.48 0.71
C THR A 45 -2.54 -3.70 1.81
N THR A 46 -3.23 -4.81 1.77
CA THR A 46 -4.13 -5.29 2.81
C THR A 46 -3.71 -6.69 3.21
N VAL A 47 -3.71 -6.95 4.49
CA VAL A 47 -3.27 -8.22 5.10
C VAL A 47 -4.43 -8.84 5.85
N GLY A 48 -4.59 -10.14 5.72
CA GLY A 48 -5.52 -10.94 6.50
C GLY A 48 -4.92 -12.29 6.86
N SER A 49 -5.55 -13.00 7.80
CA SER A 49 -5.12 -14.37 8.11
C SER A 49 -5.40 -15.30 6.92
N ALA A 50 -4.47 -16.22 6.66
CA ALA A 50 -4.64 -17.20 5.59
C ALA A 50 -5.90 -18.07 5.79
N ALA A 51 -6.28 -18.31 7.03
CA ALA A 51 -7.48 -19.08 7.36
C ALA A 51 -8.77 -18.33 6.99
N ALA A 52 -8.86 -17.02 7.29
CA ALA A 52 -10.05 -16.22 6.97
C ALA A 52 -10.20 -15.98 5.46
N LEU A 53 -9.07 -15.85 4.75
CA LEU A 53 -9.03 -15.61 3.30
C LEU A 53 -8.98 -16.90 2.46
N ALA A 54 -9.12 -18.08 3.10
CA ALA A 54 -9.04 -19.36 2.40
C ALA A 54 -10.16 -19.50 1.36
N GLY A 55 -9.76 -19.85 0.12
CA GLY A 55 -10.70 -20.05 -1.00
C GLY A 55 -11.15 -18.76 -1.69
N ILE A 56 -10.63 -17.59 -1.29
CA ILE A 56 -10.85 -16.35 -2.01
C ILE A 56 -9.83 -16.27 -3.15
N GLU A 57 -10.32 -16.44 -4.39
CA GLU A 57 -9.50 -16.42 -5.61
C GLU A 57 -9.49 -15.05 -6.27
N LYS A 58 -10.51 -14.24 -6.01
CA LYS A 58 -10.68 -12.88 -6.55
C LYS A 58 -10.96 -11.92 -5.42
N TRP A 59 -10.55 -10.66 -5.60
CA TRP A 59 -10.76 -9.61 -4.61
C TRP A 59 -11.38 -8.39 -5.28
N THR A 60 -12.69 -8.48 -5.53
CA THR A 60 -13.53 -7.38 -6.04
C THR A 60 -14.30 -6.72 -4.89
N ILE A 61 -15.00 -5.63 -5.20
CA ILE A 61 -15.94 -5.01 -4.23
C ILE A 61 -16.97 -6.02 -3.72
N GLU A 62 -17.52 -6.85 -4.61
CA GLU A 62 -18.50 -7.87 -4.25
C GLU A 62 -17.91 -8.94 -3.33
N ASP A 63 -16.66 -9.35 -3.57
CA ASP A 63 -15.96 -10.32 -2.72
C ASP A 63 -15.71 -9.75 -1.32
N VAL A 64 -15.36 -8.46 -1.19
CA VAL A 64 -15.23 -7.79 0.11
C VAL A 64 -16.56 -7.75 0.85
N ILE A 65 -17.65 -7.40 0.17
CA ILE A 65 -18.99 -7.39 0.78
C ILE A 65 -19.36 -8.79 1.26
N ALA A 66 -19.19 -9.81 0.41
CA ALA A 66 -19.48 -11.20 0.75
C ALA A 66 -18.61 -11.72 1.90
N PHE A 67 -17.33 -11.30 1.93
CA PHE A 67 -16.41 -11.63 3.01
C PHE A 67 -16.89 -11.06 4.35
N CYS A 68 -17.33 -9.82 4.39
CA CYS A 68 -17.90 -9.21 5.60
C CYS A 68 -19.22 -9.88 6.02
N GLU A 69 -20.09 -10.20 5.07
CA GLU A 69 -21.37 -10.92 5.33
C GLU A 69 -21.13 -12.32 5.92
N ALA A 70 -20.02 -12.98 5.55
CA ALA A 70 -19.62 -14.29 6.10
C ALA A 70 -19.02 -14.20 7.52
N HIS A 71 -18.64 -13.00 7.99
CA HIS A 71 -18.04 -12.78 9.30
C HIS A 71 -18.87 -11.77 10.15
N PRO A 72 -20.13 -12.09 10.48
CA PRO A 72 -21.00 -11.15 11.16
C PRO A 72 -20.46 -10.79 12.54
N GLY A 73 -20.42 -9.48 12.83
CA GLY A 73 -19.97 -8.94 14.11
C GLY A 73 -18.47 -8.63 14.19
N ALA A 74 -17.67 -9.00 13.17
CA ALA A 74 -16.29 -8.57 13.05
C ALA A 74 -16.20 -7.24 12.27
N GLU A 75 -15.20 -6.42 12.60
CA GLU A 75 -14.88 -5.20 11.85
C GLU A 75 -14.01 -5.56 10.64
N LEU A 76 -14.28 -4.92 9.50
CA LEU A 76 -13.43 -5.09 8.30
C LEU A 76 -12.00 -4.61 8.59
N PHE A 77 -11.85 -3.43 9.19
CA PHE A 77 -10.60 -2.84 9.66
C PHE A 77 -10.79 -2.29 11.07
N ASP A 78 -9.71 -2.13 11.79
CA ASP A 78 -9.75 -1.39 13.05
C ASP A 78 -10.26 0.04 12.82
N LYS A 79 -11.27 0.42 13.62
CA LYS A 79 -11.87 1.76 13.56
C LYS A 79 -12.40 2.14 12.16
N ALA A 80 -12.97 1.17 11.44
CA ALA A 80 -13.55 1.40 10.11
C ALA A 80 -14.71 2.41 10.17
N THR A 81 -14.67 3.40 9.28
CA THR A 81 -15.73 4.40 9.09
C THR A 81 -16.25 4.36 7.65
N LYS A 82 -17.41 4.96 7.40
CA LYS A 82 -17.96 5.10 6.04
C LYS A 82 -16.92 5.64 5.06
N ASN A 83 -16.25 6.73 5.42
CA ASN A 83 -15.24 7.34 4.56
C ASN A 83 -14.03 6.42 4.32
N SER A 84 -13.50 5.76 5.36
CA SER A 84 -12.33 4.89 5.22
C SER A 84 -12.64 3.63 4.41
N VAL A 85 -13.85 3.08 4.53
CA VAL A 85 -14.31 1.91 3.77
C VAL A 85 -14.61 2.29 2.33
N MET A 86 -15.30 3.41 2.07
CA MET A 86 -15.52 3.91 0.72
C MET A 86 -14.20 4.14 -0.01
N THR A 87 -13.24 4.82 0.63
CA THR A 87 -11.92 5.06 0.06
C THR A 87 -11.21 3.76 -0.26
N TYR A 88 -11.21 2.78 0.65
CA TYR A 88 -10.59 1.49 0.41
C TYR A 88 -11.20 0.74 -0.77
N LEU A 89 -12.53 0.71 -0.85
CA LEU A 89 -13.23 -0.01 -1.91
C LEU A 89 -13.08 0.66 -3.29
N MET A 90 -12.94 1.97 -3.32
CA MET A 90 -12.85 2.73 -4.57
C MET A 90 -11.41 2.93 -5.05
N ASN A 91 -10.40 2.84 -4.17
CA ASN A 91 -9.03 3.25 -4.49
C ASN A 91 -8.45 2.52 -5.73
N CYS A 92 -8.63 1.20 -5.79
CA CYS A 92 -8.13 0.39 -6.91
C CYS A 92 -9.27 -0.18 -7.80
N SER A 93 -10.53 0.29 -7.62
CA SER A 93 -11.70 -0.26 -8.32
C SER A 93 -12.49 0.81 -9.09
N GLN A 94 -11.94 1.99 -9.33
CA GLN A 94 -12.66 3.06 -10.05
C GLN A 94 -13.03 2.66 -11.47
N ASP A 95 -12.21 1.84 -12.11
CA ASP A 95 -12.43 1.28 -13.44
C ASP A 95 -13.62 0.30 -13.51
N ALA A 96 -14.13 -0.19 -12.38
CA ALA A 96 -15.42 -0.86 -12.32
C ALA A 96 -16.59 0.08 -12.69
N PHE A 97 -16.42 1.39 -12.46
CA PHE A 97 -17.46 2.40 -12.60
C PHE A 97 -17.16 3.46 -13.66
N ILE A 98 -15.91 3.59 -14.11
CA ILE A 98 -15.50 4.56 -15.12
C ILE A 98 -14.63 3.85 -16.17
N ASP A 99 -15.07 3.90 -17.41
CA ASP A 99 -14.24 3.59 -18.55
C ASP A 99 -13.56 4.89 -19.03
N TRP A 100 -12.31 5.08 -18.64
CA TRP A 100 -11.55 6.28 -18.99
C TRP A 100 -11.23 6.41 -20.47
N SER A 101 -11.36 5.33 -21.25
CA SER A 101 -11.13 5.38 -22.69
C SER A 101 -12.33 5.93 -23.48
N THR A 102 -13.55 5.73 -22.94
CA THR A 102 -14.80 6.14 -23.55
C THR A 102 -15.52 7.24 -22.79
N GLY A 103 -15.17 7.47 -21.53
CA GLY A 103 -15.89 8.36 -20.61
C GLY A 103 -17.23 7.81 -20.14
N GLU A 104 -17.49 6.52 -20.35
CA GLU A 104 -18.69 5.88 -19.84
C GLU A 104 -18.61 5.70 -18.31
N CYS A 105 -19.64 6.15 -17.60
CA CYS A 105 -19.75 6.00 -16.14
C CYS A 105 -20.94 5.10 -15.79
N ARG A 106 -20.82 4.36 -14.66
CA ARG A 106 -21.79 3.33 -14.20
C ARG A 106 -22.09 3.45 -12.71
N PHE A 107 -22.21 4.68 -12.18
CA PHE A 107 -22.52 4.94 -10.77
C PHE A 107 -24.02 4.76 -10.42
N ASP A 108 -24.87 4.51 -11.39
CA ASP A 108 -26.28 4.12 -11.22
C ASP A 108 -26.49 2.60 -11.26
N SER A 109 -25.41 1.81 -11.38
CA SER A 109 -25.44 0.35 -11.40
C SER A 109 -25.85 -0.26 -10.05
N ASP A 110 -26.36 -1.49 -10.09
CA ASP A 110 -26.71 -2.23 -8.88
C ASP A 110 -25.51 -2.47 -7.97
N LEU A 111 -24.30 -2.67 -8.55
CA LEU A 111 -23.07 -2.81 -7.79
C LEU A 111 -22.75 -1.54 -6.98
N PHE A 112 -22.86 -0.36 -7.58
CA PHE A 112 -22.58 0.89 -6.86
C PHE A 112 -23.62 1.18 -5.77
N LYS A 113 -24.89 0.89 -6.04
CA LYS A 113 -25.96 1.00 -5.03
C LYS A 113 -25.70 0.06 -3.84
N ARG A 114 -25.34 -1.20 -4.10
CA ARG A 114 -24.98 -2.16 -3.07
C ARG A 114 -23.75 -1.72 -2.26
N LEU A 115 -22.76 -1.13 -2.93
CA LEU A 115 -21.60 -0.53 -2.28
C LEU A 115 -22.02 0.61 -1.34
N LEU A 116 -22.88 1.54 -1.75
CA LEU A 116 -23.40 2.62 -0.91
C LEU A 116 -24.15 2.07 0.33
N GLU A 117 -24.98 1.05 0.14
CA GLU A 117 -25.71 0.39 1.24
C GLU A 117 -24.76 -0.30 2.20
N PHE A 118 -23.75 -1.01 1.70
CA PHE A 118 -22.73 -1.64 2.50
C PHE A 118 -21.94 -0.62 3.32
N VAL A 119 -21.45 0.45 2.69
CA VAL A 119 -20.74 1.54 3.36
C VAL A 119 -21.62 2.21 4.42
N ASN A 120 -22.92 2.35 4.19
CA ASN A 120 -23.85 2.94 5.16
C ASN A 120 -23.99 2.12 6.45
N SER A 121 -23.61 0.85 6.46
CA SER A 121 -23.60 0.01 7.67
C SER A 121 -22.49 0.37 8.67
N PHE A 122 -21.47 1.14 8.26
CA PHE A 122 -20.37 1.57 9.10
C PHE A 122 -20.68 2.89 9.84
N PRO A 123 -19.98 3.19 10.95
CA PRO A 123 -20.13 4.45 11.65
C PRO A 123 -19.59 5.64 10.83
N ASN A 124 -20.14 6.84 11.05
CA ASN A 124 -19.63 8.07 10.41
C ASN A 124 -18.24 8.43 10.92
N GLU A 125 -18.04 8.32 12.23
CA GLU A 125 -16.80 8.72 12.92
C GLU A 125 -16.36 7.62 13.89
N VAL A 126 -15.06 7.55 14.10
CA VAL A 126 -14.50 6.70 15.16
C VAL A 126 -14.87 7.28 16.50
N GLN A 127 -15.46 6.50 17.39
CA GLN A 127 -15.56 6.88 18.78
C GLN A 127 -14.14 6.94 19.36
N GLN A 128 -13.61 8.14 19.52
CA GLN A 128 -12.32 8.34 20.19
C GLN A 128 -12.51 8.02 21.69
N ASN A 129 -12.21 6.82 22.09
CA ASN A 129 -11.90 6.53 23.47
C ASN A 129 -10.57 7.22 23.76
N GLY A 130 -10.65 8.38 24.43
CA GLY A 130 -9.61 9.32 24.80
C GLY A 130 -8.16 8.92 24.49
N ILE A 131 -7.60 9.47 23.44
CA ILE A 131 -6.14 9.49 23.28
C ILE A 131 -5.65 10.57 24.24
N GLY A 132 -5.12 10.16 25.38
CA GLY A 132 -4.35 11.03 26.26
C GLY A 132 -3.02 11.34 25.59
N VAL A 133 -2.82 12.57 25.14
CA VAL A 133 -1.50 13.05 24.73
C VAL A 133 -0.82 13.62 25.98
N GLU A 134 0.08 12.89 26.60
CA GLU A 134 0.91 13.39 27.68
C GLU A 134 2.29 13.78 27.11
N ILE A 135 2.67 15.04 27.28
CA ILE A 135 4.00 15.51 26.91
C ILE A 135 4.88 15.45 28.15
N GLN A 136 5.66 14.39 28.31
CA GLN A 136 6.68 14.27 29.35
C GLN A 136 8.07 14.44 28.74
N SER A 137 8.80 15.43 29.23
CA SER A 137 10.22 15.65 28.93
C SER A 137 10.57 15.78 27.43
N GLY A 138 9.67 16.37 26.62
CA GLY A 138 9.90 16.58 25.17
C GLY A 138 9.62 15.36 24.28
N PHE A 139 9.13 14.26 24.86
CA PHE A 139 8.61 13.12 24.14
C PHE A 139 7.08 13.13 24.17
N VAL A 140 6.47 12.90 22.99
CA VAL A 140 5.04 12.68 22.87
C VAL A 140 4.77 11.22 23.21
N ILE A 141 4.23 10.96 24.41
CA ILE A 141 3.74 9.64 24.77
C ILE A 141 2.27 9.59 24.30
N MET A 142 2.00 8.80 23.29
CA MET A 142 0.63 8.46 22.91
C MET A 142 0.17 7.33 23.84
N GLU A 143 -0.59 7.65 24.87
CA GLU A 143 -1.30 6.62 25.60
C GLU A 143 -2.42 6.09 24.72
N SER A 144 -2.30 4.82 24.32
CA SER A 144 -3.42 4.07 23.77
C SER A 144 -4.53 4.08 24.82
N GLY A 145 -5.71 4.57 24.47
CA GLY A 145 -6.84 4.68 25.40
C GLY A 145 -7.33 3.30 25.85
N GLY A 146 -6.64 2.68 26.81
CA GLY A 146 -7.08 1.58 27.70
C GLY A 146 -7.87 0.40 27.11
N GLY A 147 -7.92 0.25 25.78
CA GLY A 147 -8.59 -0.86 25.08
C GLY A 147 -7.60 -1.97 24.65
N PRO A 148 -8.12 -3.09 24.13
CA PRO A 148 -7.27 -4.15 23.58
C PRO A 148 -6.47 -3.64 22.39
N SER A 149 -5.21 -4.11 22.25
CA SER A 149 -4.36 -3.77 21.11
C SER A 149 -4.93 -4.31 19.80
N ILE A 150 -4.46 -3.77 18.68
CA ILE A 150 -4.85 -4.30 17.35
C ILE A 150 -4.48 -5.80 17.24
N GLN A 151 -3.33 -6.21 17.78
CA GLN A 151 -2.91 -7.60 17.81
C GLN A 151 -3.96 -8.49 18.50
N GLU A 152 -4.39 -8.11 19.72
CA GLU A 152 -5.40 -8.87 20.46
C GLU A 152 -6.72 -8.98 19.70
N ARG A 153 -7.15 -7.90 19.06
CA ARG A 153 -8.41 -7.86 18.31
C ARG A 153 -8.37 -8.69 17.04
N VAL A 154 -7.26 -8.64 16.31
CA VAL A 154 -7.03 -9.45 15.11
C VAL A 154 -6.97 -10.94 15.48
N GLN A 155 -6.21 -11.32 16.52
CA GLN A 155 -6.10 -12.71 16.98
C GLN A 155 -7.43 -13.30 17.51
N LYS A 156 -8.31 -12.44 18.03
CA LYS A 156 -9.67 -12.83 18.43
C LYS A 156 -10.67 -12.88 17.26
N GLY A 157 -10.27 -12.45 16.06
CA GLY A 157 -11.16 -12.34 14.90
C GLY A 157 -12.18 -11.20 15.01
N GLU A 158 -11.94 -10.23 15.89
CA GLU A 158 -12.77 -9.01 16.01
C GLU A 158 -12.49 -8.01 14.89
N VAL A 159 -11.28 -8.05 14.33
CA VAL A 159 -10.83 -7.30 13.15
C VAL A 159 -10.34 -8.30 12.11
N LEU A 160 -10.84 -8.20 10.88
CA LEU A 160 -10.57 -9.18 9.83
C LEU A 160 -9.33 -8.88 9.03
N LEU A 161 -9.11 -7.62 8.70
CA LEU A 161 -8.05 -7.16 7.81
C LEU A 161 -7.29 -5.99 8.43
N VAL A 162 -6.02 -5.88 8.07
CA VAL A 162 -5.16 -4.73 8.41
C VAL A 162 -4.71 -4.07 7.12
N ARG A 163 -4.95 -2.76 6.99
CA ARG A 163 -4.33 -1.97 5.92
C ARG A 163 -2.87 -1.76 6.27
N GLY A 164 -1.99 -2.25 5.43
CA GLY A 164 -0.57 -2.28 5.68
C GLY A 164 0.23 -1.48 4.66
N SER A 165 1.41 -1.05 5.07
CA SER A 165 2.44 -0.53 4.20
C SER A 165 3.67 -1.42 4.33
N LEU A 166 4.19 -1.90 3.21
CA LEU A 166 5.45 -2.61 3.17
C LEU A 166 6.55 -1.62 2.78
N SER A 167 7.59 -1.51 3.58
CA SER A 167 8.75 -0.68 3.32
C SER A 167 10.07 -1.42 3.47
N ASP A 168 10.01 -2.68 3.84
CA ASP A 168 11.16 -3.56 4.01
C ASP A 168 10.75 -5.03 3.82
N VAL A 169 11.72 -5.89 3.56
CA VAL A 169 11.52 -7.34 3.40
C VAL A 169 11.14 -8.03 4.72
N ASP A 170 11.41 -7.41 5.85
CA ASP A 170 11.11 -7.95 7.19
C ASP A 170 9.65 -7.77 7.62
N TYR A 171 8.85 -6.98 6.91
CA TYR A 171 7.48 -6.65 7.35
C TYR A 171 6.52 -7.84 7.38
N SER A 172 6.80 -8.92 6.65
CA SER A 172 5.96 -10.13 6.71
C SER A 172 5.98 -10.78 8.09
N GLN A 173 7.13 -10.78 8.79
CA GLN A 173 7.22 -11.33 10.15
C GLN A 173 6.39 -10.51 11.16
N LEU A 174 6.35 -9.17 11.00
CA LEU A 174 5.54 -8.27 11.81
C LEU A 174 4.05 -8.64 11.71
N TYR A 175 3.53 -8.82 10.48
CA TYR A 175 2.13 -9.17 10.29
C TYR A 175 1.81 -10.60 10.72
N ARG A 176 2.71 -11.57 10.50
CA ARG A 176 2.54 -12.93 11.02
C ARG A 176 2.41 -12.94 12.55
N GLU A 177 3.23 -12.17 13.25
CA GLU A 177 3.14 -12.05 14.72
C GLU A 177 1.86 -11.34 15.14
N MET A 178 1.46 -10.27 14.44
CA MET A 178 0.21 -9.56 14.71
C MET A 178 -1.00 -10.49 14.60
N PHE A 179 -1.08 -11.31 13.55
CA PHE A 179 -2.17 -12.26 13.37
C PHE A 179 -2.03 -13.54 14.22
N GLY A 180 -0.82 -13.85 14.71
CA GLY A 180 -0.50 -15.10 15.40
C GLY A 180 -0.69 -16.35 14.52
N SER A 181 -0.63 -16.19 13.19
CA SER A 181 -0.91 -17.23 12.21
C SER A 181 -0.31 -16.87 10.85
N ASP A 182 -0.41 -17.79 9.88
CA ASP A 182 -0.08 -17.50 8.49
C ASP A 182 -1.00 -16.41 7.92
N ILE A 183 -0.43 -15.60 7.06
CA ILE A 183 -1.06 -14.41 6.47
C ILE A 183 -1.10 -14.47 4.95
N VAL A 184 -1.98 -13.68 4.37
CA VAL A 184 -2.04 -13.37 2.95
C VAL A 184 -2.04 -11.86 2.77
N PHE A 185 -1.18 -11.36 1.91
CA PHE A 185 -1.28 -10.02 1.37
C PHE A 185 -2.28 -10.06 0.22
N ILE A 186 -3.48 -9.52 0.44
CA ILE A 186 -4.57 -9.59 -0.54
C ILE A 186 -4.71 -8.28 -1.34
N GLY A 187 -4.15 -7.18 -0.84
CA GLY A 187 -4.25 -5.87 -1.48
C GLY A 187 -5.63 -5.20 -1.36
N CYS A 188 -5.85 -4.14 -2.12
CA CYS A 188 -7.14 -3.50 -2.29
C CYS A 188 -7.99 -4.28 -3.30
N PRO A 189 -9.33 -4.20 -3.24
CA PRO A 189 -10.17 -4.77 -4.28
C PRO A 189 -9.97 -4.04 -5.61
N THR A 190 -9.99 -4.79 -6.71
CA THR A 190 -9.87 -4.29 -8.08
C THR A 190 -11.08 -4.69 -8.91
N ALA A 191 -11.32 -4.03 -10.05
CA ALA A 191 -12.44 -4.36 -10.92
C ALA A 191 -12.35 -5.77 -11.52
N ASP A 192 -11.14 -6.24 -11.83
CA ASP A 192 -10.88 -7.58 -12.39
C ASP A 192 -10.62 -8.66 -11.35
N GLY A 193 -10.56 -8.27 -10.06
CA GLY A 193 -10.33 -9.16 -8.93
C GLY A 193 -8.89 -9.59 -8.73
N LYS A 194 -7.94 -9.00 -9.46
CA LYS A 194 -6.52 -9.21 -9.19
C LYS A 194 -6.09 -8.51 -7.90
N SER A 195 -4.91 -8.83 -7.44
CA SER A 195 -4.31 -8.20 -6.26
C SER A 195 -4.07 -6.70 -6.48
N GLY A 196 -4.61 -5.86 -5.61
CA GLY A 196 -4.46 -4.41 -5.65
C GLY A 196 -3.33 -3.92 -4.73
N HIS A 197 -2.09 -4.39 -4.95
CA HIS A 197 -0.92 -3.84 -4.29
C HIS A 197 -0.46 -2.60 -5.06
N TYR A 198 -0.33 -1.46 -4.41
CA TYR A 198 0.00 -0.25 -5.14
C TYR A 198 1.12 0.56 -4.49
N VAL A 199 1.89 1.22 -5.36
CA VAL A 199 2.92 2.17 -4.96
C VAL A 199 2.29 3.55 -4.90
N PRO A 200 2.21 4.19 -3.70
CA PRO A 200 1.68 5.54 -3.60
C PRO A 200 2.61 6.53 -4.29
N VAL A 201 2.04 7.57 -4.86
CA VAL A 201 2.83 8.70 -5.38
C VAL A 201 3.61 9.30 -4.23
N SER A 202 4.93 9.21 -4.29
CA SER A 202 5.82 9.63 -3.21
C SER A 202 6.71 10.80 -3.61
N SER A 203 7.31 11.47 -2.61
CA SER A 203 8.28 12.56 -2.83
C SER A 203 9.62 12.10 -3.40
N ASN A 204 9.87 10.79 -3.50
CA ASN A 204 11.12 10.20 -3.98
C ASN A 204 11.03 9.71 -5.44
N VAL A 205 10.10 10.24 -6.22
CA VAL A 205 9.89 9.93 -7.64
C VAL A 205 10.46 11.05 -8.50
N TYR A 206 11.23 10.69 -9.50
CA TYR A 206 11.92 11.62 -10.39
C TYR A 206 11.41 11.46 -11.81
N ALA A 207 11.15 12.60 -12.46
CA ALA A 207 10.71 12.69 -13.85
C ALA A 207 11.39 13.86 -14.54
N VAL A 208 11.53 13.79 -15.85
CA VAL A 208 12.01 14.90 -16.68
C VAL A 208 10.82 15.55 -17.35
N SER A 209 10.72 16.89 -17.24
CA SER A 209 9.69 17.62 -17.99
C SER A 209 9.96 17.53 -19.49
N SER A 210 8.95 17.21 -20.29
CA SER A 210 9.06 17.22 -21.76
C SER A 210 9.39 18.60 -22.32
N LYS A 211 9.17 19.68 -21.54
CA LYS A 211 9.49 21.07 -21.88
C LYS A 211 10.88 21.50 -21.42
N SER A 212 11.66 20.64 -20.77
CA SER A 212 13.02 20.97 -20.36
C SER A 212 13.90 21.23 -21.59
N GLU A 213 14.65 22.32 -21.57
CA GLU A 213 15.65 22.66 -22.61
C GLU A 213 16.95 21.86 -22.39
N ASN A 214 17.17 21.29 -21.17
CA ASN A 214 18.34 20.50 -20.83
C ASN A 214 17.91 19.13 -20.27
N LYS A 215 17.38 18.29 -21.11
CA LYS A 215 16.90 16.96 -20.72
C LYS A 215 18.04 16.02 -20.34
N GLU A 216 19.18 16.10 -21.05
CA GLU A 216 20.37 15.29 -20.73
C GLU A 216 20.89 15.60 -19.32
N GLY A 217 21.08 16.91 -19.00
CA GLY A 217 21.52 17.27 -17.66
C GLY A 217 20.53 16.95 -16.56
N ALA A 218 19.21 16.96 -16.87
CA ALA A 218 18.18 16.49 -15.93
C ALA A 218 18.29 14.98 -15.71
N TRP A 219 18.55 14.20 -16.76
CA TRP A 219 18.77 12.77 -16.63
C TRP A 219 20.05 12.44 -15.83
N GLU A 220 21.18 13.09 -16.16
CA GLU A 220 22.45 12.93 -15.41
C GLU A 220 22.26 13.18 -13.91
N PHE A 221 21.44 14.18 -13.55
CA PHE A 221 21.08 14.43 -12.15
C PHE A 221 20.29 13.28 -11.54
N ILE A 222 19.23 12.79 -12.22
CA ILE A 222 18.41 11.66 -11.76
C ILE A 222 19.28 10.43 -11.60
N GLU A 223 20.08 10.11 -12.61
CA GLU A 223 21.00 8.96 -12.61
C GLU A 223 21.96 9.02 -11.42
N SER A 224 22.60 10.18 -11.18
CA SER A 224 23.50 10.36 -10.05
C SER A 224 22.80 10.16 -8.71
N PHE A 225 21.52 10.55 -8.62
CA PHE A 225 20.73 10.42 -7.42
C PHE A 225 20.29 8.96 -7.15
N LEU A 226 19.94 8.23 -8.20
CA LEU A 226 19.61 6.79 -8.11
C LEU A 226 20.83 5.96 -7.68
N MET A 227 22.04 6.40 -8.04
CA MET A 227 23.30 5.73 -7.72
C MET A 227 23.87 6.07 -6.33
N GLN A 228 23.36 7.11 -5.66
CA GLN A 228 23.89 7.47 -4.34
C GLN A 228 23.79 6.33 -3.34
N ASP A 229 24.84 6.17 -2.52
CA ASP A 229 24.80 5.30 -1.37
C ASP A 229 23.77 5.82 -0.35
N GLU A 230 23.06 4.90 0.25
CA GLU A 230 21.99 5.19 1.17
C GLU A 230 22.53 5.23 2.60
N GLY A 231 22.20 6.29 3.32
CA GLY A 231 22.48 6.38 4.76
C GLY A 231 21.62 5.37 5.56
N ARG A 232 21.92 5.22 6.84
CA ARG A 232 21.31 4.20 7.74
C ARG A 232 19.79 4.28 7.94
N PHE A 233 19.11 5.30 7.42
CA PHE A 233 17.67 5.56 7.65
C PHE A 233 16.89 5.76 6.34
N THR A 234 17.04 4.87 5.38
CA THR A 234 16.25 4.89 4.16
C THR A 234 15.07 3.92 4.26
N MET A 235 13.83 4.46 4.16
CA MET A 235 12.61 3.66 4.15
C MET A 235 12.20 3.32 2.71
N GLY A 236 11.57 2.17 2.53
CA GLY A 236 11.05 1.70 1.26
C GLY A 236 12.01 0.72 0.57
N PHE A 237 11.51 -0.02 -0.41
CA PHE A 237 12.28 -0.94 -1.23
C PHE A 237 13.14 -0.20 -2.25
N PRO A 238 14.38 -0.61 -2.49
CA PRO A 238 15.19 -0.05 -3.56
C PRO A 238 14.63 -0.46 -4.94
N THR A 239 14.74 0.43 -5.91
CA THR A 239 14.38 0.11 -7.30
C THR A 239 15.39 -0.81 -7.97
N GLN A 240 16.63 -0.88 -7.46
CA GLN A 240 17.70 -1.75 -7.96
C GLN A 240 17.64 -3.15 -7.35
N LYS A 241 17.63 -4.20 -8.19
CA LYS A 241 17.61 -5.60 -7.78
C LYS A 241 18.82 -5.97 -6.93
N SER A 242 20.01 -5.51 -7.31
CA SER A 242 21.25 -5.77 -6.56
C SER A 242 21.20 -5.24 -5.13
N LYS A 243 20.58 -4.06 -4.93
CA LYS A 243 20.37 -3.52 -3.58
C LYS A 243 19.30 -4.30 -2.81
N LEU A 244 18.22 -4.71 -3.48
CA LEU A 244 17.18 -5.55 -2.86
C LEU A 244 17.73 -6.91 -2.44
N GLU A 245 18.55 -7.55 -3.28
CA GLU A 245 19.24 -8.81 -2.94
C GLU A 245 20.15 -8.67 -1.71
N LEU A 246 20.85 -7.53 -1.59
CA LEU A 246 21.67 -7.24 -0.42
C LEU A 246 20.79 -7.06 0.84
N GLU A 247 19.64 -6.36 0.74
CA GLU A 247 18.71 -6.22 1.86
C GLU A 247 18.12 -7.56 2.28
N ILE A 248 17.74 -8.41 1.34
CA ILE A 248 17.28 -9.79 1.60
C ILE A 248 18.36 -10.58 2.33
N LYS A 249 19.60 -10.53 1.85
CA LYS A 249 20.72 -11.21 2.47
C LYS A 249 20.96 -10.75 3.91
N LYS A 250 20.88 -9.44 4.15
CA LYS A 250 20.97 -8.85 5.49
C LYS A 250 19.83 -9.29 6.40
N ALA A 251 18.59 -9.33 5.90
CA ALA A 251 17.42 -9.78 6.67
C ALA A 251 17.53 -11.25 7.09
N LEU A 252 17.97 -12.12 6.18
CA LEU A 252 18.19 -13.55 6.46
C LEU A 252 19.32 -13.79 7.48
N ASN A 253 20.36 -12.95 7.47
CA ASN A 253 21.53 -13.06 8.32
C ASN A 253 21.49 -12.14 9.55
N SER A 254 20.41 -11.42 9.82
CA SER A 254 20.32 -10.40 10.86
C SER A 254 20.54 -10.92 12.30
N GLY A 255 20.56 -12.24 12.47
CA GLY A 255 20.99 -12.89 13.73
C GLY A 255 22.48 -12.74 14.04
N TYR A 256 23.26 -12.21 13.13
CA TYR A 256 24.70 -12.00 13.26
C TYR A 256 25.05 -10.52 13.04
N VAL A 257 26.20 -10.11 13.53
CA VAL A 257 26.81 -8.83 13.13
C VAL A 257 27.26 -8.97 11.68
N LEU A 258 26.84 -8.07 10.81
CA LEU A 258 27.08 -8.17 9.37
C LEU A 258 28.07 -7.11 8.88
N ASP A 259 28.85 -7.47 7.88
CA ASP A 259 29.64 -6.53 7.09
C ASP A 259 28.76 -5.78 6.05
N ASP A 260 29.39 -4.92 5.24
CA ASP A 260 28.68 -4.13 4.22
C ASP A 260 28.06 -5.01 3.12
N ASN A 261 28.61 -6.22 2.89
CA ASN A 261 28.11 -7.19 1.93
C ASN A 261 26.99 -8.09 2.50
N GLY A 262 26.60 -7.90 3.76
CA GLY A 262 25.61 -8.72 4.45
C GLY A 262 26.12 -10.10 4.85
N ASP A 263 27.44 -10.28 4.92
CA ASP A 263 28.07 -11.50 5.42
C ASP A 263 28.33 -11.41 6.92
N PRO A 264 28.15 -12.51 7.68
CA PRO A 264 28.47 -12.53 9.10
C PRO A 264 29.95 -12.20 9.36
N VAL A 265 30.20 -11.25 10.28
CA VAL A 265 31.55 -10.96 10.78
C VAL A 265 31.97 -12.09 11.72
N LEU A 266 33.20 -12.60 11.53
CA LEU A 266 33.75 -13.69 12.34
C LEU A 266 34.59 -13.12 13.49
N ASP A 267 34.60 -13.83 14.63
CA ASP A 267 35.47 -13.57 15.76
C ASP A 267 36.88 -14.15 15.54
N GLU A 268 37.72 -14.09 16.60
CA GLU A 268 39.09 -14.60 16.53
C GLU A 268 39.20 -16.13 16.37
N ASP A 269 38.13 -16.86 16.74
CA ASP A 269 38.02 -18.31 16.60
C ASP A 269 37.42 -18.74 15.25
N GLY A 270 36.99 -17.77 14.43
CA GLY A 270 36.36 -17.98 13.12
C GLY A 270 34.85 -18.27 13.17
N GLU A 271 34.18 -18.03 14.31
CA GLU A 271 32.77 -18.21 14.50
C GLU A 271 32.02 -16.88 14.26
N PRO A 272 30.79 -16.89 13.68
CA PRO A 272 29.98 -15.69 13.47
C PRO A 272 29.62 -14.99 14.78
N ILE A 273 29.84 -13.69 14.84
CA ILE A 273 29.46 -12.86 16.00
C ILE A 273 27.93 -12.71 16.03
N VAL A 274 27.31 -13.21 17.10
CA VAL A 274 25.84 -13.14 17.26
C VAL A 274 25.40 -11.70 17.50
N ASN A 275 24.41 -11.24 16.75
CA ASN A 275 23.71 -9.99 16.98
C ASN A 275 22.72 -10.16 18.13
N THR A 276 22.77 -9.27 19.11
CA THR A 276 21.85 -9.24 20.26
C THR A 276 21.01 -7.97 20.32
N ASP A 277 21.17 -7.09 19.34
CA ASP A 277 20.48 -5.80 19.27
C ASP A 277 19.55 -5.81 18.04
N PHE A 278 18.32 -6.25 18.25
CA PHE A 278 17.25 -6.24 17.25
C PHE A 278 16.40 -4.99 17.44
N GLY A 279 16.08 -4.32 16.33
CA GLY A 279 15.13 -3.22 16.33
C GLY A 279 13.72 -3.66 16.76
N SER A 280 12.95 -2.73 17.28
CA SER A 280 11.55 -2.97 17.65
C SER A 280 10.61 -2.06 16.83
N HIS A 281 9.42 -2.56 16.56
CA HIS A 281 8.33 -1.82 15.96
C HIS A 281 7.21 -1.63 16.98
N PHE A 282 6.73 -0.39 17.11
CA PHE A 282 5.62 -0.06 18.01
C PHE A 282 4.39 0.32 17.17
N TYR A 283 3.28 -0.34 17.43
CA TYR A 283 2.03 -0.07 16.74
C TYR A 283 0.84 -0.27 17.68
N ASP A 284 0.05 0.78 17.90
CA ASP A 284 -1.22 0.78 18.65
C ASP A 284 -1.17 -0.02 19.98
N GLY A 285 -0.16 0.27 20.83
CA GLY A 285 0.03 -0.37 22.13
C GLY A 285 0.65 -1.77 22.09
N TRP A 286 1.11 -2.21 20.93
CA TRP A 286 1.83 -3.45 20.74
C TRP A 286 3.27 -3.19 20.30
N GLU A 287 4.22 -3.94 20.90
CA GLU A 287 5.63 -3.92 20.55
C GLU A 287 6.02 -5.25 19.91
N TYR A 288 6.69 -5.19 18.79
CA TYR A 288 7.29 -6.32 18.11
C TYR A 288 8.81 -6.13 18.00
N THR A 289 9.58 -7.12 18.44
CA THR A 289 11.03 -7.15 18.26
C THR A 289 11.37 -8.01 17.04
N TYR A 290 12.10 -7.42 16.09
CA TYR A 290 12.53 -8.12 14.89
C TYR A 290 13.44 -9.30 15.21
N ARG A 291 13.44 -10.29 14.34
CA ARG A 291 14.31 -11.47 14.35
C ARG A 291 14.82 -11.71 12.93
N PRO A 292 15.77 -12.64 12.72
CA PRO A 292 16.13 -13.04 11.37
C PRO A 292 14.91 -13.52 10.58
N SER A 293 14.75 -12.99 9.37
CA SER A 293 13.68 -13.41 8.48
C SER A 293 13.92 -14.83 7.94
N THR A 294 12.86 -15.56 7.71
CA THR A 294 12.91 -16.83 6.98
C THR A 294 12.76 -16.59 5.47
N GLN A 295 13.23 -17.54 4.66
CA GLN A 295 13.03 -17.45 3.20
C GLN A 295 11.55 -17.38 2.82
N GLU A 296 10.68 -18.10 3.51
CA GLU A 296 9.24 -18.08 3.28
C GLU A 296 8.63 -16.68 3.53
N GLU A 297 9.10 -15.98 4.55
CA GLU A 297 8.67 -14.60 4.85
C GLU A 297 9.13 -13.62 3.78
N ILE A 298 10.36 -13.77 3.30
CA ILE A 298 10.88 -13.00 2.17
C ILE A 298 10.06 -13.28 0.90
N ASP A 299 9.78 -14.54 0.59
CA ASP A 299 9.04 -14.95 -0.61
C ASP A 299 7.62 -14.35 -0.64
N LEU A 300 6.95 -14.19 0.53
CA LEU A 300 5.66 -13.50 0.63
C LEU A 300 5.77 -12.04 0.18
N VAL A 301 6.82 -11.33 0.58
CA VAL A 301 7.04 -9.93 0.19
C VAL A 301 7.44 -9.82 -1.28
N LEU A 302 8.31 -10.73 -1.76
CA LEU A 302 8.70 -10.76 -3.17
C LEU A 302 7.52 -11.03 -4.11
N LYS A 303 6.56 -11.84 -3.68
CA LYS A 303 5.31 -12.03 -4.43
C LYS A 303 4.57 -10.71 -4.59
N VAL A 304 4.40 -9.94 -3.52
CA VAL A 304 3.76 -8.62 -3.57
C VAL A 304 4.53 -7.68 -4.50
N LEU A 305 5.87 -7.64 -4.40
CA LEU A 305 6.73 -6.81 -5.25
C LEU A 305 6.56 -7.08 -6.76
N ASN A 306 6.21 -8.32 -7.14
CA ASN A 306 5.98 -8.68 -8.53
C ASN A 306 4.57 -8.33 -9.04
N GLU A 307 3.64 -7.99 -8.15
CA GLU A 307 2.22 -7.74 -8.46
C GLU A 307 1.82 -6.26 -8.23
N ILE A 308 2.81 -5.38 -8.04
CA ILE A 308 2.54 -3.95 -7.78
C ILE A 308 2.02 -3.22 -9.02
N GLN A 309 1.24 -2.19 -8.76
CA GLN A 309 0.82 -1.20 -9.73
C GLN A 309 1.05 0.21 -9.16
N LEU A 310 1.05 1.24 -9.99
CA LEU A 310 1.01 2.61 -9.49
C LEU A 310 -0.36 2.85 -8.84
N GLU A 311 -0.37 3.64 -7.76
CA GLU A 311 -1.63 4.15 -7.22
C GLU A 311 -2.41 4.79 -8.36
N PRO A 312 -3.65 4.31 -8.64
CA PRO A 312 -4.44 4.91 -9.68
C PRO A 312 -4.52 6.42 -9.45
N GLU A 313 -4.36 7.24 -10.48
CA GLU A 313 -4.69 8.66 -10.38
C GLU A 313 -6.13 8.71 -9.90
N SER A 314 -6.27 8.69 -8.60
CA SER A 314 -7.57 8.73 -7.96
C SER A 314 -8.18 10.01 -8.46
N GLY A 315 -9.29 9.91 -9.16
CA GLY A 315 -10.11 11.07 -9.35
C GLY A 315 -10.50 11.59 -7.98
N ILE A 316 -9.56 12.31 -7.32
CA ILE A 316 -9.81 12.95 -6.02
C ILE A 316 -11.15 13.67 -6.11
N GLU A 317 -11.43 14.27 -7.28
CA GLU A 317 -12.67 14.94 -7.53
C GLU A 317 -13.85 13.95 -7.66
N VAL A 318 -13.65 12.77 -8.23
CA VAL A 318 -14.66 11.71 -8.26
C VAL A 318 -15.01 11.28 -6.84
N MET A 319 -14.01 11.07 -5.99
CA MET A 319 -14.22 10.72 -4.59
C MET A 319 -14.89 11.86 -3.80
N ASN A 320 -14.55 13.13 -4.08
CA ASN A 320 -15.21 14.29 -3.49
C ASN A 320 -16.69 14.32 -3.86
N ILE A 321 -17.03 14.12 -5.14
CA ILE A 321 -18.42 14.05 -5.61
C ILE A 321 -19.17 12.91 -4.93
N ILE A 322 -18.57 11.72 -4.84
CA ILE A 322 -19.19 10.56 -4.18
C ILE A 322 -19.47 10.87 -2.71
N ASN A 323 -18.48 11.35 -1.97
CA ASN A 323 -18.61 11.62 -0.54
C ASN A 323 -19.64 12.72 -0.25
N GLU A 324 -19.64 13.79 -1.04
CA GLU A 324 -20.60 14.90 -0.90
C GLU A 324 -22.04 14.43 -1.09
N GLU A 325 -22.33 13.66 -2.14
CA GLU A 325 -23.70 13.24 -2.44
C GLU A 325 -24.15 12.06 -1.57
N ALA A 326 -23.24 11.14 -1.22
CA ALA A 326 -23.54 10.00 -0.36
C ALA A 326 -23.98 10.41 1.05
N GLU A 327 -23.55 11.58 1.53
CA GLU A 327 -23.93 12.10 2.86
C GLU A 327 -25.46 12.22 3.01
N ALA A 328 -26.17 12.65 1.97
CA ALA A 328 -27.62 12.75 2.00
C ALA A 328 -28.33 11.39 2.13
N PHE A 329 -27.72 10.32 1.59
CA PHE A 329 -28.19 8.95 1.81
C PHE A 329 -27.86 8.47 3.23
N TYR A 330 -26.65 8.70 3.69
CA TYR A 330 -26.22 8.29 5.04
C TYR A 330 -27.02 8.96 6.16
N GLN A 331 -27.55 10.17 5.91
CA GLN A 331 -28.46 10.89 6.81
C GLN A 331 -29.93 10.51 6.64
N GLY A 332 -30.27 9.59 5.73
CA GLY A 332 -31.65 9.19 5.43
C GLY A 332 -32.52 10.25 4.73
N GLN A 333 -31.87 11.27 4.14
CA GLN A 333 -32.57 12.38 3.43
C GLN A 333 -32.97 12.00 2.01
N LYS A 334 -32.22 11.09 1.38
CA LYS A 334 -32.46 10.58 0.02
C LYS A 334 -32.38 9.05 0.01
N THR A 335 -33.00 8.43 -0.99
CA THR A 335 -32.84 6.99 -1.26
C THR A 335 -31.50 6.72 -1.95
N VAL A 336 -31.05 5.49 -1.93
CA VAL A 336 -29.84 5.05 -2.63
C VAL A 336 -29.92 5.33 -4.12
N ASP A 337 -31.10 5.09 -4.74
CA ASP A 337 -31.33 5.37 -6.16
C ASP A 337 -31.18 6.86 -6.50
N GLN A 338 -31.77 7.74 -5.68
CA GLN A 338 -31.67 9.18 -5.89
C GLN A 338 -30.22 9.67 -5.81
N VAL A 339 -29.44 9.13 -4.88
CA VAL A 339 -28.02 9.51 -4.71
C VAL A 339 -27.19 8.96 -5.86
N ALA A 340 -27.38 7.70 -6.24
CA ALA A 340 -26.68 7.06 -7.35
C ALA A 340 -26.90 7.81 -8.67
N GLU A 341 -28.14 8.25 -8.97
CA GLU A 341 -28.43 9.07 -10.15
C GLU A 341 -27.70 10.42 -10.14
N VAL A 342 -27.61 11.08 -8.97
CA VAL A 342 -26.91 12.36 -8.87
C VAL A 342 -25.43 12.19 -9.06
N ILE A 343 -24.83 11.17 -8.42
CA ILE A 343 -23.40 10.83 -8.56
C ILE A 343 -23.11 10.49 -10.01
N GLN A 344 -23.91 9.61 -10.64
CA GLN A 344 -23.77 9.23 -12.04
C GLN A 344 -23.72 10.47 -12.95
N ARG A 345 -24.64 11.41 -12.77
CA ARG A 345 -24.69 12.62 -13.58
C ARG A 345 -23.49 13.54 -13.34
N ARG A 346 -23.14 13.80 -12.08
CA ARG A 346 -22.02 14.70 -11.72
C ARG A 346 -20.69 14.15 -12.21
N VAL A 347 -20.42 12.87 -11.93
CA VAL A 347 -19.17 12.22 -12.36
C VAL A 347 -19.09 12.13 -13.88
N SER A 348 -20.20 11.81 -14.59
CA SER A 348 -20.21 11.77 -16.06
C SER A 348 -19.90 13.13 -16.69
N ILE A 349 -20.29 14.24 -16.06
CA ILE A 349 -19.92 15.58 -16.52
C ILE A 349 -18.42 15.80 -16.31
N TYR A 350 -17.94 15.55 -15.08
CA TYR A 350 -16.53 15.71 -14.72
C TYR A 350 -15.62 14.91 -15.65
N VAL A 351 -15.89 13.63 -15.85
CA VAL A 351 -15.10 12.74 -16.72
C VAL A 351 -15.03 13.27 -18.15
N LYS A 352 -16.16 13.71 -18.71
CA LYS A 352 -16.21 14.26 -20.08
C LYS A 352 -15.49 15.59 -20.25
N GLU A 353 -15.33 16.37 -19.20
CA GLU A 353 -14.61 17.63 -19.22
C GLU A 353 -13.09 17.48 -19.06
N ASN A 354 -12.63 16.30 -18.56
CA ASN A 354 -11.24 16.04 -18.21
C ASN A 354 -10.59 14.89 -19.03
N MET A 355 -11.28 14.37 -20.02
CA MET A 355 -10.74 13.40 -20.99
C MET A 355 -9.98 14.05 -22.14
#